data_69197774411027c567c3713ca50fc07d
#
_entry.id   69197774411027c567c3713ca50fc07d
#
_cell.length_a   1.000
_cell.length_b   1.000
_cell.length_c   1.000
_cell.angle_alpha   90.00
_cell.angle_beta   90.00
_cell.angle_gamma   90.00
#
_symmetry.space_group_name_H-M   'P 1'
#
loop_
_entity.id
_entity.type
_entity.pdbx_description
1 polymer ?
#
loop_
_entity_poly.entity_id
_entity_poly.type
_entity_poly.pdbx_seq_one_letter_code
_entity_poly.pdbx_strand_id
1 'polypeptide(L)'
;MTITPSNLSGAAGVAAITAGLLYGGIQFVHPVEEVANVTGSAWAIVHYLTVAMGVLGLAGITGMYLKQVQETGLLGLSGFLLLGLFYLTVIANSFVEAFVLPPLAEQAPHIATDILGIFGGAAADGSLGPLEGISTFAFAIYFLGGLTFGVAVFRARVLARWAGILLAAGSVSTALLPLFPHAVGRFAALPVGIAVAWLGYSLWVSTRKTGSPAAGTAVPGRGRAVAQ
;
A
#
# COMPACT_ATOMS: atom_id res chain seq x y z
N MET A 1 14.97 9.07 23.80
CA MET A 1 14.85 8.09 22.68
C MET A 1 15.43 8.75 21.45
N THR A 2 16.50 8.22 20.83
CA THR A 2 17.08 8.76 19.59
C THR A 2 16.42 8.11 18.39
N ILE A 3 15.92 8.94 17.46
CA ILE A 3 15.38 8.45 16.19
C ILE A 3 16.56 8.16 15.25
N THR A 4 16.67 6.93 14.80
CA THR A 4 17.72 6.49 13.87
C THR A 4 17.13 6.06 12.53
N PRO A 5 17.89 6.10 11.42
CA PRO A 5 17.43 5.59 10.13
C PRO A 5 16.94 4.13 10.21
N SER A 6 17.60 3.31 11.04
CA SER A 6 17.19 1.91 11.25
C SER A 6 15.82 1.81 11.92
N ASN A 7 15.54 2.64 12.93
CA ASN A 7 14.26 2.68 13.63
C ASN A 7 13.13 3.12 12.67
N LEU A 8 13.39 4.14 11.83
CA LEU A 8 12.42 4.61 10.83
C LEU A 8 12.13 3.53 9.78
N SER A 9 13.17 2.86 9.26
CA SER A 9 12.99 1.74 8.33
C SER A 9 12.23 0.58 8.97
N GLY A 10 12.50 0.27 10.24
CA GLY A 10 11.76 -0.73 11.00
C GLY A 10 10.27 -0.37 11.16
N ALA A 11 9.98 0.90 11.52
CA ALA A 11 8.62 1.41 11.63
C ALA A 11 7.88 1.36 10.29
N ALA A 12 8.54 1.75 9.19
CA ALA A 12 7.98 1.63 7.84
C ALA A 12 7.68 0.17 7.46
N GLY A 13 8.53 -0.78 7.88
CA GLY A 13 8.27 -2.21 7.70
C GLY A 13 7.01 -2.67 8.43
N VAL A 14 6.82 -2.26 9.69
CA VAL A 14 5.60 -2.56 10.46
C VAL A 14 4.38 -1.88 9.84
N ALA A 15 4.50 -0.63 9.41
CA ALA A 15 3.43 0.09 8.71
C ALA A 15 2.98 -0.67 7.44
N ALA A 16 3.93 -1.17 6.64
CA ALA A 16 3.62 -1.96 5.45
C ALA A 16 2.94 -3.30 5.78
N ILE A 17 3.37 -3.99 6.84
CA ILE A 17 2.71 -5.23 7.30
C ILE A 17 1.24 -4.92 7.63
N THR A 18 1.01 -3.89 8.45
CA THR A 18 -0.34 -3.50 8.87
C THR A 18 -1.19 -3.07 7.67
N ALA A 19 -0.63 -2.26 6.75
CA ALA A 19 -1.32 -1.85 5.52
C ALA A 19 -1.72 -3.05 4.65
N GLY A 20 -0.82 -4.01 4.44
CA GLY A 20 -1.12 -5.20 3.65
C GLY A 20 -2.21 -6.08 4.27
N LEU A 21 -2.19 -6.25 5.61
CA LEU A 21 -3.23 -6.97 6.34
C LEU A 21 -4.58 -6.26 6.28
N LEU A 22 -4.60 -4.92 6.42
CA LEU A 22 -5.81 -4.12 6.28
C LEU A 22 -6.35 -4.19 4.85
N TYR A 23 -5.49 -4.08 3.83
CA TYR A 23 -5.88 -4.13 2.43
C TYR A 23 -6.61 -5.42 2.06
N GLY A 24 -6.11 -6.57 2.53
CA GLY A 24 -6.79 -7.84 2.38
C GLY A 24 -7.99 -8.01 3.31
N GLY A 25 -7.85 -7.64 4.59
CA GLY A 25 -8.86 -7.87 5.63
C GLY A 25 -10.16 -7.09 5.40
N ILE A 26 -10.05 -5.84 4.96
CA ILE A 26 -11.21 -4.98 4.65
C ILE A 26 -12.14 -5.65 3.62
N GLN A 27 -11.61 -6.42 2.66
CA GLN A 27 -12.41 -7.05 1.61
C GLN A 27 -13.47 -8.04 2.14
N PHE A 28 -13.26 -8.59 3.33
CA PHE A 28 -14.19 -9.53 3.94
C PHE A 28 -15.36 -8.87 4.68
N VAL A 29 -15.19 -7.60 5.05
CA VAL A 29 -16.17 -6.87 5.90
C VAL A 29 -16.71 -5.61 5.21
N HIS A 30 -16.27 -5.32 3.97
CA HIS A 30 -16.69 -4.14 3.24
C HIS A 30 -18.20 -4.22 2.92
N PRO A 31 -19.00 -3.24 3.32
CA PRO A 31 -20.42 -3.18 3.00
C PRO A 31 -20.64 -3.12 1.48
N VAL A 32 -21.85 -3.45 1.05
CA VAL A 32 -22.25 -3.25 -0.35
C VAL A 32 -22.27 -1.73 -0.63
N GLU A 33 -21.75 -1.33 -1.78
CA GLU A 33 -21.63 0.06 -2.24
C GLU A 33 -23.00 0.59 -2.70
N GLU A 34 -23.88 0.83 -1.73
CA GLU A 34 -25.22 1.36 -1.92
C GLU A 34 -25.44 2.55 -0.98
N VAL A 35 -26.18 3.56 -1.43
CA VAL A 35 -26.46 4.79 -0.65
C VAL A 35 -27.11 4.45 0.70
N ALA A 36 -27.93 3.41 0.76
CA ALA A 36 -28.56 2.97 2.00
C ALA A 36 -27.58 2.54 3.10
N ASN A 37 -26.35 2.13 2.73
CA ASN A 37 -25.33 1.68 3.67
C ASN A 37 -24.40 2.81 4.13
N VAL A 38 -24.38 3.94 3.42
CA VAL A 38 -23.40 5.02 3.61
C VAL A 38 -23.48 5.66 5.01
N THR A 39 -24.66 5.74 5.61
CA THR A 39 -24.86 6.28 6.96
C THR A 39 -24.63 5.26 8.07
N GLY A 40 -24.33 3.99 7.70
CA GLY A 40 -24.16 2.91 8.66
C GLY A 40 -22.77 2.93 9.34
N SER A 41 -22.70 2.44 10.58
CA SER A 41 -21.43 2.36 11.33
C SER A 41 -20.39 1.45 10.66
N ALA A 42 -20.81 0.38 9.99
CA ALA A 42 -19.92 -0.50 9.23
C ALA A 42 -19.22 0.24 8.09
N TRP A 43 -19.95 1.11 7.38
CA TRP A 43 -19.42 1.98 6.35
C TRP A 43 -18.33 2.90 6.90
N ALA A 44 -18.63 3.64 7.96
CA ALA A 44 -17.69 4.57 8.58
C ALA A 44 -16.41 3.86 9.05
N ILE A 45 -16.52 2.72 9.75
CA ILE A 45 -15.39 1.96 10.25
C ILE A 45 -14.49 1.49 9.10
N VAL A 46 -15.05 0.91 8.05
CA VAL A 46 -14.30 0.40 6.90
C VAL A 46 -13.53 1.53 6.23
N HIS A 47 -14.13 2.68 5.99
CA HIS A 47 -13.47 3.79 5.31
C HIS A 47 -12.43 4.49 6.21
N TYR A 48 -12.65 4.55 7.54
CA TYR A 48 -11.59 4.99 8.46
C TYR A 48 -10.38 4.05 8.43
N LEU A 49 -10.61 2.74 8.40
CA LEU A 49 -9.54 1.75 8.27
C LEU A 49 -8.83 1.85 6.90
N THR A 50 -9.57 2.18 5.83
CA THR A 50 -9.00 2.38 4.49
C THR A 50 -8.12 3.63 4.44
N VAL A 51 -8.53 4.74 5.07
CA VAL A 51 -7.67 5.93 5.23
C VAL A 51 -6.39 5.57 6.00
N ALA A 52 -6.52 4.89 7.13
CA ALA A 52 -5.36 4.44 7.93
C ALA A 52 -4.45 3.51 7.12
N MET A 53 -5.02 2.57 6.38
CA MET A 53 -4.30 1.68 5.47
C MET A 53 -3.53 2.46 4.41
N GLY A 54 -4.14 3.48 3.80
CA GLY A 54 -3.49 4.33 2.80
C GLY A 54 -2.28 5.07 3.37
N VAL A 55 -2.40 5.67 4.56
CA VAL A 55 -1.29 6.36 5.25
C VAL A 55 -0.16 5.38 5.59
N LEU A 56 -0.49 4.23 6.16
CA LEU A 56 0.48 3.19 6.51
C LEU A 56 1.15 2.60 5.25
N GLY A 57 0.38 2.41 4.17
CA GLY A 57 0.89 1.94 2.89
C GLY A 57 1.89 2.92 2.28
N LEU A 58 1.57 4.21 2.28
CA LEU A 58 2.48 5.26 1.81
C LEU A 58 3.78 5.29 2.61
N ALA A 59 3.70 5.22 3.94
CA ALA A 59 4.89 5.12 4.80
C ALA A 59 5.69 3.85 4.51
N GLY A 60 5.01 2.73 4.30
CA GLY A 60 5.61 1.44 4.00
C GLY A 60 6.38 1.42 2.69
N ILE A 61 5.75 1.85 1.58
CA ILE A 61 6.43 1.88 0.27
C ILE A 61 7.59 2.88 0.25
N THR A 62 7.48 3.98 1.00
CA THR A 62 8.58 4.94 1.16
C THR A 62 9.79 4.26 1.81
N GLY A 63 9.60 3.54 2.91
CA GLY A 63 10.68 2.80 3.55
C GLY A 63 11.27 1.71 2.66
N MET A 64 10.42 0.98 1.91
CA MET A 64 10.87 -0.03 0.94
C MET A 64 11.70 0.58 -0.18
N TYR A 65 11.27 1.71 -0.74
CA TYR A 65 12.00 2.40 -1.80
C TYR A 65 13.35 2.92 -1.30
N LEU A 66 13.38 3.64 -0.17
CA LEU A 66 14.60 4.17 0.42
C LEU A 66 15.62 3.07 0.74
N LYS A 67 15.16 1.88 1.16
CA LYS A 67 16.03 0.73 1.46
C LYS A 67 16.79 0.21 0.25
N GLN A 68 16.27 0.39 -0.97
CA GLN A 68 16.80 -0.17 -2.21
C GLN A 68 16.93 0.87 -3.34
N VAL A 69 17.01 2.15 -2.98
CA VAL A 69 17.04 3.27 -3.93
C VAL A 69 18.22 3.18 -4.91
N GLN A 70 19.37 2.68 -4.46
CA GLN A 70 20.57 2.53 -5.28
C GLN A 70 20.43 1.43 -6.35
N GLU A 71 19.69 0.37 -6.04
CA GLU A 71 19.59 -0.84 -6.86
C GLU A 71 18.39 -0.82 -7.82
N THR A 72 17.38 0.00 -7.54
CA THR A 72 16.13 -0.01 -8.29
C THR A 72 16.10 0.96 -9.48
N GLY A 73 16.96 1.99 -9.47
CA GLY A 73 17.06 2.98 -10.54
C GLY A 73 15.75 3.68 -10.88
N LEU A 74 15.61 4.12 -12.13
CA LEU A 74 14.41 4.83 -12.60
C LEU A 74 13.13 3.95 -12.53
N LEU A 75 13.24 2.64 -12.70
CA LEU A 75 12.10 1.73 -12.60
C LEU A 75 11.52 1.70 -11.18
N GLY A 76 12.40 1.68 -10.16
CA GLY A 76 11.95 1.76 -8.77
C GLY A 76 11.37 3.12 -8.41
N LEU A 77 11.96 4.20 -8.91
CA LEU A 77 11.45 5.56 -8.70
C LEU A 77 10.06 5.72 -9.31
N SER A 78 9.87 5.33 -10.57
CA SER A 78 8.56 5.43 -11.24
C SER A 78 7.50 4.61 -10.51
N GLY A 79 7.82 3.37 -10.12
CA GLY A 79 6.90 2.53 -9.36
C GLY A 79 6.55 3.11 -7.99
N PHE A 80 7.54 3.65 -7.27
CA PHE A 80 7.32 4.33 -5.99
C PHE A 80 6.40 5.55 -6.13
N LEU A 81 6.64 6.41 -7.13
CA LEU A 81 5.81 7.59 -7.35
C LEU A 81 4.37 7.24 -7.73
N LEU A 82 4.19 6.25 -8.63
CA LEU A 82 2.86 5.81 -9.05
C LEU A 82 2.08 5.16 -7.90
N LEU A 83 2.71 4.26 -7.12
CA LEU A 83 2.07 3.68 -5.94
C LEU A 83 1.82 4.72 -4.84
N GLY A 84 2.74 5.69 -4.68
CA GLY A 84 2.53 6.81 -3.76
C GLY A 84 1.30 7.62 -4.13
N LEU A 85 1.16 7.95 -5.41
CA LEU A 85 0.00 8.65 -5.94
C LEU A 85 -1.28 7.81 -5.80
N PHE A 86 -1.20 6.50 -6.02
CA PHE A 86 -2.33 5.59 -5.76
C PHE A 86 -2.78 5.63 -4.29
N TYR A 87 -1.86 5.52 -3.32
CA TYR A 87 -2.23 5.61 -1.91
C TYR A 87 -2.84 6.97 -1.54
N LEU A 88 -2.33 8.06 -2.11
CA LEU A 88 -2.93 9.40 -1.92
C LEU A 88 -4.35 9.45 -2.50
N THR A 89 -4.59 8.85 -3.67
CA THR A 89 -5.93 8.75 -4.27
C THR A 89 -6.86 7.92 -3.40
N VAL A 90 -6.40 6.77 -2.87
CA VAL A 90 -7.18 5.94 -1.94
C VAL A 90 -7.55 6.73 -0.68
N ILE A 91 -6.60 7.47 -0.09
CA ILE A 91 -6.88 8.32 1.08
C ILE A 91 -7.94 9.37 0.76
N ALA A 92 -7.81 10.06 -0.40
CA ALA A 92 -8.76 11.09 -0.81
C ALA A 92 -10.16 10.53 -1.06
N ASN A 93 -10.27 9.42 -1.81
CA ASN A 93 -11.56 8.77 -2.08
C ASN A 93 -12.20 8.28 -0.78
N SER A 94 -11.46 7.54 0.06
CA SER A 94 -12.01 7.04 1.32
C SER A 94 -12.31 8.14 2.33
N PHE A 95 -11.64 9.28 2.26
CA PHE A 95 -12.04 10.47 3.01
C PHE A 95 -13.42 10.99 2.56
N VAL A 96 -13.65 11.07 1.26
CA VAL A 96 -14.97 11.46 0.73
C VAL A 96 -16.04 10.47 1.17
N GLU A 97 -15.77 9.16 1.07
CA GLU A 97 -16.68 8.09 1.48
C GLU A 97 -16.99 8.11 2.99
N ALA A 98 -16.00 8.44 3.82
CA ALA A 98 -16.15 8.46 5.27
C ALA A 98 -16.86 9.71 5.79
N PHE A 99 -16.60 10.88 5.22
CA PHE A 99 -16.96 12.16 5.82
C PHE A 99 -17.90 13.01 4.97
N VAL A 100 -17.88 12.85 3.65
CA VAL A 100 -18.69 13.67 2.73
C VAL A 100 -19.94 12.94 2.29
N LEU A 101 -19.84 11.66 1.96
CA LEU A 101 -21.00 10.89 1.48
C LEU A 101 -22.12 10.73 2.52
N PRO A 102 -21.89 10.50 3.84
CA PRO A 102 -22.98 10.34 4.78
C PRO A 102 -23.96 11.54 4.83
N PRO A 103 -23.52 12.79 5.07
CA PRO A 103 -24.42 13.93 5.02
C PRO A 103 -24.98 14.21 3.61
N LEU A 104 -24.23 13.88 2.56
CA LEU A 104 -24.69 14.06 1.19
C LEU A 104 -25.80 13.05 0.82
N ALA A 105 -25.72 11.83 1.31
CA ALA A 105 -26.76 10.81 1.10
C ALA A 105 -28.13 11.22 1.67
N GLU A 106 -28.13 12.00 2.76
CA GLU A 106 -29.37 12.53 3.34
C GLU A 106 -29.92 13.75 2.58
N GLN A 107 -29.04 14.63 2.09
CA GLN A 107 -29.41 15.92 1.49
C GLN A 107 -29.61 15.84 -0.03
N ALA A 108 -28.81 15.02 -0.72
CA ALA A 108 -28.79 14.90 -2.17
C ALA A 108 -28.44 13.45 -2.58
N PRO A 109 -29.33 12.47 -2.33
CA PRO A 109 -29.04 11.04 -2.52
C PRO A 109 -28.63 10.70 -3.96
N HIS A 110 -29.15 11.40 -4.97
CA HIS A 110 -28.76 11.19 -6.36
C HIS A 110 -27.27 11.51 -6.62
N ILE A 111 -26.74 12.60 -6.04
CA ILE A 111 -25.32 12.95 -6.15
C ILE A 111 -24.47 11.92 -5.40
N ALA A 112 -24.93 11.46 -4.22
CA ALA A 112 -24.23 10.41 -3.48
C ALA A 112 -24.18 9.09 -4.28
N THR A 113 -25.26 8.74 -4.99
CA THR A 113 -25.30 7.57 -5.89
C THR A 113 -24.31 7.71 -7.02
N ASP A 114 -24.23 8.87 -7.67
CA ASP A 114 -23.31 9.15 -8.76
C ASP A 114 -21.85 9.05 -8.29
N ILE A 115 -21.50 9.62 -7.13
CA ILE A 115 -20.14 9.54 -6.58
C ILE A 115 -19.76 8.09 -6.27
N LEU A 116 -20.65 7.33 -5.64
CA LEU A 116 -20.42 5.89 -5.38
C LEU A 116 -20.22 5.11 -6.67
N GLY A 117 -21.06 5.36 -7.68
CA GLY A 117 -20.93 4.75 -8.99
C GLY A 117 -19.58 5.04 -9.62
N ILE A 118 -19.15 6.30 -9.64
CA ILE A 118 -17.85 6.71 -10.18
C ILE A 118 -16.70 6.02 -9.42
N PHE A 119 -16.74 5.95 -8.10
CA PHE A 119 -15.69 5.28 -7.33
C PHE A 119 -15.65 3.76 -7.59
N GLY A 120 -16.81 3.16 -7.84
CA GLY A 120 -16.95 1.77 -8.30
C GLY A 120 -16.63 1.56 -9.79
N GLY A 121 -16.34 2.61 -10.55
CA GLY A 121 -16.04 2.54 -11.99
C GLY A 121 -17.26 2.57 -12.91
N ALA A 122 -18.45 2.94 -12.39
CA ALA A 122 -19.64 3.17 -13.20
C ALA A 122 -19.71 4.61 -13.72
N ALA A 123 -20.57 4.85 -14.70
CA ALA A 123 -20.88 6.22 -15.15
C ALA A 123 -21.85 6.90 -14.18
N ALA A 124 -21.73 8.22 -14.03
CA ALA A 124 -22.73 9.04 -13.36
C ALA A 124 -23.91 9.33 -14.30
N ASP A 125 -25.10 9.54 -13.73
CA ASP A 125 -26.26 10.01 -14.50
C ASP A 125 -26.12 11.52 -14.81
N GLY A 126 -25.52 12.28 -13.89
CA GLY A 126 -25.18 13.68 -14.06
C GLY A 126 -23.73 13.89 -14.43
N SER A 127 -23.30 15.17 -14.65
CA SER A 127 -21.88 15.50 -14.81
C SER A 127 -21.28 15.95 -13.50
N LEU A 128 -20.25 15.20 -13.05
CA LEU A 128 -19.41 15.52 -11.90
C LEU A 128 -18.00 15.98 -12.32
N GLY A 129 -17.85 16.36 -13.60
CA GLY A 129 -16.62 16.92 -14.14
C GLY A 129 -15.43 15.97 -14.06
N PRO A 130 -14.22 16.45 -13.67
CA PRO A 130 -13.03 15.60 -13.64
C PRO A 130 -13.11 14.38 -12.73
N LEU A 131 -14.05 14.35 -11.78
CA LEU A 131 -14.23 13.21 -10.87
C LEU A 131 -14.59 11.93 -11.63
N GLU A 132 -15.27 12.02 -12.76
CA GLU A 132 -15.67 10.88 -13.60
C GLU A 132 -14.47 10.04 -14.07
N GLY A 133 -13.29 10.64 -14.18
CA GLY A 133 -12.06 9.95 -14.56
C GLY A 133 -11.27 9.29 -13.41
N ILE A 134 -11.71 9.46 -12.16
CA ILE A 134 -10.89 9.11 -11.00
C ILE A 134 -10.61 7.58 -10.91
N SER A 135 -11.59 6.75 -11.24
CA SER A 135 -11.42 5.28 -11.18
C SER A 135 -10.46 4.78 -12.25
N THR A 136 -10.56 5.29 -13.48
CA THR A 136 -9.63 4.97 -14.56
C THR A 136 -8.21 5.42 -14.21
N PHE A 137 -8.08 6.62 -13.65
CA PHE A 137 -6.80 7.15 -13.19
C PHE A 137 -6.22 6.27 -12.08
N ALA A 138 -7.01 5.97 -11.04
CA ALA A 138 -6.59 5.12 -9.92
C ALA A 138 -6.16 3.73 -10.39
N PHE A 139 -6.92 3.12 -11.31
CA PHE A 139 -6.57 1.85 -11.93
C PHE A 139 -5.23 1.92 -12.66
N ALA A 140 -5.02 2.93 -13.50
CA ALA A 140 -3.80 3.07 -14.29
C ALA A 140 -2.54 3.22 -13.40
N ILE A 141 -2.60 4.09 -12.38
CA ILE A 141 -1.46 4.31 -11.48
C ILE A 141 -1.22 3.10 -10.56
N TYR A 142 -2.25 2.38 -10.14
CA TYR A 142 -2.13 1.14 -9.39
C TYR A 142 -1.50 0.03 -10.22
N PHE A 143 -2.03 -0.20 -11.42
CA PHE A 143 -1.55 -1.22 -12.35
C PHE A 143 -0.06 -1.00 -12.70
N LEU A 144 0.26 0.19 -13.20
CA LEU A 144 1.62 0.54 -13.62
C LEU A 144 2.56 0.62 -12.41
N GLY A 145 2.09 1.20 -11.30
CA GLY A 145 2.87 1.34 -10.08
C GLY A 145 3.24 0.00 -9.46
N GLY A 146 2.26 -0.90 -9.31
CA GLY A 146 2.50 -2.24 -8.76
C GLY A 146 3.37 -3.10 -9.66
N LEU A 147 3.15 -3.03 -10.98
CA LEU A 147 3.99 -3.72 -11.97
C LEU A 147 5.44 -3.24 -11.91
N THR A 148 5.66 -1.93 -12.05
CA THR A 148 7.03 -1.36 -12.14
C THR A 148 7.77 -1.47 -10.81
N PHE A 149 7.11 -1.18 -9.67
CA PHE A 149 7.72 -1.33 -8.36
C PHE A 149 8.02 -2.80 -8.03
N GLY A 150 7.09 -3.70 -8.30
CA GLY A 150 7.27 -5.13 -8.07
C GLY A 150 8.43 -5.72 -8.89
N VAL A 151 8.53 -5.36 -10.18
CA VAL A 151 9.66 -5.76 -11.05
C VAL A 151 10.97 -5.15 -10.54
N ALA A 152 10.97 -3.88 -10.11
CA ALA A 152 12.16 -3.23 -9.55
C ALA A 152 12.66 -3.97 -8.30
N VAL A 153 11.77 -4.29 -7.36
CA VAL A 153 12.10 -5.09 -6.15
C VAL A 153 12.67 -6.45 -6.52
N PHE A 154 12.07 -7.14 -7.49
CA PHE A 154 12.54 -8.44 -7.94
C PHE A 154 13.96 -8.36 -8.49
N ARG A 155 14.27 -7.33 -9.28
CA ARG A 155 15.60 -7.13 -9.89
C ARG A 155 16.64 -6.70 -8.88
N ALA A 156 16.29 -5.82 -7.95
CA ALA A 156 17.18 -5.29 -6.92
C ALA A 156 17.68 -6.37 -5.94
N ARG A 157 16.85 -7.37 -5.61
CA ARG A 157 17.19 -8.47 -4.68
C ARG A 157 17.59 -8.03 -3.27
N VAL A 158 17.22 -6.83 -2.86
CA VAL A 158 17.49 -6.29 -1.52
C VAL A 158 16.41 -6.75 -0.54
N LEU A 159 15.15 -6.64 -0.94
CA LEU A 159 13.99 -7.15 -0.21
C LEU A 159 13.57 -8.51 -0.79
N ALA A 160 12.54 -9.13 -0.17
CA ALA A 160 12.00 -10.42 -0.60
C ALA A 160 11.54 -10.36 -2.08
N ARG A 161 12.40 -10.80 -2.99
CA ARG A 161 12.20 -10.67 -4.45
C ARG A 161 10.89 -11.27 -4.96
N TRP A 162 10.48 -12.42 -4.39
CA TRP A 162 9.25 -13.10 -4.79
C TRP A 162 7.99 -12.37 -4.36
N ALA A 163 8.06 -11.61 -3.25
CA ALA A 163 7.00 -10.69 -2.88
C ALA A 163 6.86 -9.54 -3.91
N GLY A 164 7.97 -9.11 -4.53
CA GLY A 164 7.93 -8.17 -5.67
C GLY A 164 7.18 -8.76 -6.86
N ILE A 165 7.42 -10.03 -7.22
CA ILE A 165 6.65 -10.70 -8.29
C ILE A 165 5.17 -10.83 -7.92
N LEU A 166 4.86 -11.19 -6.67
CA LEU A 166 3.48 -11.27 -6.21
C LEU A 166 2.77 -9.91 -6.29
N LEU A 167 3.47 -8.82 -5.95
CA LEU A 167 2.96 -7.46 -6.10
C LEU A 167 2.66 -7.14 -7.56
N ALA A 168 3.62 -7.39 -8.47
CA ALA A 168 3.45 -7.12 -9.90
C ALA A 168 2.30 -7.95 -10.49
N ALA A 169 2.27 -9.25 -10.23
CA ALA A 169 1.23 -10.15 -10.73
C ALA A 169 -0.14 -9.80 -10.16
N GLY A 170 -0.23 -9.51 -8.85
CA GLY A 170 -1.47 -9.11 -8.20
C GLY A 170 -2.02 -7.79 -8.76
N SER A 171 -1.15 -6.80 -9.00
CA SER A 171 -1.59 -5.53 -9.61
C SER A 171 -2.04 -5.72 -11.06
N VAL A 172 -1.34 -6.54 -11.84
CA VAL A 172 -1.73 -6.84 -13.23
C VAL A 172 -3.03 -7.64 -13.29
N SER A 173 -3.27 -8.55 -12.34
CA SER A 173 -4.50 -9.36 -12.32
C SER A 173 -5.78 -8.52 -12.20
N THR A 174 -5.69 -7.28 -11.71
CA THR A 174 -6.84 -6.37 -11.65
C THR A 174 -7.39 -5.99 -13.03
N ALA A 175 -6.58 -6.08 -14.10
CA ALA A 175 -7.05 -5.90 -15.46
C ALA A 175 -8.05 -7.00 -15.92
N LEU A 176 -8.09 -8.12 -15.19
CA LEU A 176 -9.02 -9.22 -15.46
C LEU A 176 -10.35 -9.07 -14.70
N LEU A 177 -10.46 -8.11 -13.78
CA LEU A 177 -11.65 -7.94 -12.93
C LEU A 177 -12.95 -7.78 -13.71
N PRO A 178 -13.00 -7.06 -14.85
CA PRO A 178 -14.22 -6.95 -15.63
C PRO A 178 -14.77 -8.30 -16.14
N LEU A 179 -13.96 -9.36 -16.12
CA LEU A 179 -14.35 -10.71 -16.55
C LEU A 179 -15.04 -11.50 -15.41
N PHE A 180 -15.04 -10.99 -14.18
CA PHE A 180 -15.58 -11.68 -13.00
C PHE A 180 -16.75 -10.92 -12.40
N PRO A 181 -17.67 -11.62 -11.70
CA PRO A 181 -18.70 -10.94 -10.90
C PRO A 181 -18.06 -10.01 -9.85
N HIS A 182 -18.65 -8.83 -9.64
CA HIS A 182 -18.12 -7.79 -8.76
C HIS A 182 -17.83 -8.30 -7.33
N ALA A 183 -18.68 -9.18 -6.81
CA ALA A 183 -18.49 -9.80 -5.48
C ALA A 183 -17.19 -10.63 -5.37
N VAL A 184 -16.70 -11.19 -6.46
CA VAL A 184 -15.45 -11.99 -6.51
C VAL A 184 -14.26 -11.07 -6.78
N GLY A 185 -14.45 -10.02 -7.57
CA GLY A 185 -13.40 -9.10 -8.00
C GLY A 185 -12.64 -8.46 -6.84
N ARG A 186 -13.31 -8.13 -5.74
CA ARG A 186 -12.67 -7.53 -4.55
C ARG A 186 -11.54 -8.39 -3.97
N PHE A 187 -11.62 -9.72 -4.08
CA PHE A 187 -10.60 -10.62 -3.55
C PHE A 187 -9.30 -10.62 -4.35
N ALA A 188 -9.26 -9.98 -5.52
CA ALA A 188 -8.00 -9.71 -6.23
C ALA A 188 -7.04 -8.77 -5.43
N ALA A 189 -7.54 -8.09 -4.41
CA ALA A 189 -6.73 -7.34 -3.46
C ALA A 189 -5.84 -8.25 -2.58
N LEU A 190 -6.22 -9.51 -2.34
CA LEU A 190 -5.50 -10.41 -1.42
C LEU A 190 -4.05 -10.65 -1.82
N PRO A 191 -3.71 -10.99 -3.09
CA PRO A 191 -2.32 -11.19 -3.49
C PRO A 191 -1.46 -9.94 -3.24
N VAL A 192 -2.00 -8.76 -3.49
CA VAL A 192 -1.30 -7.49 -3.27
C VAL A 192 -1.14 -7.21 -1.78
N GLY A 193 -2.18 -7.41 -0.97
CA GLY A 193 -2.10 -7.28 0.48
C GLY A 193 -1.02 -8.19 1.08
N ILE A 194 -0.97 -9.45 0.66
CA ILE A 194 0.06 -10.42 1.06
C ILE A 194 1.45 -9.94 0.61
N ALA A 195 1.59 -9.46 -0.63
CA ALA A 195 2.86 -8.99 -1.16
C ALA A 195 3.40 -7.79 -0.35
N VAL A 196 2.54 -6.81 -0.06
CA VAL A 196 2.91 -5.62 0.73
C VAL A 196 3.29 -6.01 2.16
N ALA A 197 2.53 -6.90 2.80
CA ALA A 197 2.86 -7.41 4.14
C ALA A 197 4.19 -8.18 4.15
N TRP A 198 4.43 -9.02 3.15
CA TRP A 198 5.69 -9.77 3.01
C TRP A 198 6.89 -8.85 2.77
N LEU A 199 6.76 -7.85 1.91
CA LEU A 199 7.79 -6.83 1.70
C LEU A 199 8.06 -6.04 2.98
N GLY A 200 7.01 -5.66 3.70
CA GLY A 200 7.12 -4.99 5.00
C GLY A 200 7.86 -5.84 6.03
N TYR A 201 7.55 -7.13 6.12
CA TYR A 201 8.27 -8.06 6.98
C TYR A 201 9.75 -8.18 6.60
N SER A 202 10.04 -8.28 5.30
CA SER A 202 11.40 -8.32 4.78
C SER A 202 12.19 -7.06 5.16
N LEU A 203 11.57 -5.89 5.04
CA LEU A 203 12.15 -4.61 5.44
C LEU A 203 12.44 -4.59 6.95
N TRP A 204 11.46 -4.96 7.77
CA TRP A 204 11.59 -4.98 9.22
C TRP A 204 12.70 -5.92 9.72
N VAL A 205 12.80 -7.15 9.18
CA VAL A 205 13.87 -8.09 9.51
C VAL A 205 15.25 -7.57 9.09
N SER A 206 15.34 -6.88 7.94
CA SER A 206 16.61 -6.33 7.46
C SER A 206 17.20 -5.30 8.41
N THR A 207 16.37 -4.55 9.15
CA THR A 207 16.83 -3.55 10.11
C THR A 207 17.37 -4.15 11.41
N ARG A 208 16.83 -5.29 11.83
CA ARG A 208 17.28 -6.00 13.04
C ARG A 208 18.68 -6.61 12.88
N LYS A 209 19.01 -7.09 11.67
CA LYS A 209 20.33 -7.66 11.38
C LYS A 209 21.46 -6.64 11.41
N THR A 210 21.17 -5.38 11.07
CA THR A 210 22.16 -4.29 11.05
C THR A 210 22.43 -3.72 12.45
N GLY A 211 21.55 -3.95 13.42
CA GLY A 211 21.67 -3.44 14.80
C GLY A 211 22.39 -4.38 15.79
N SER A 212 22.78 -5.60 15.37
CA SER A 212 23.58 -6.48 16.25
C SER A 212 25.05 -6.04 16.20
N PRO A 213 25.67 -5.64 17.32
CA PRO A 213 27.10 -5.34 17.34
C PRO A 213 27.84 -6.59 16.85
N ALA A 214 28.76 -6.43 15.89
CA ALA A 214 29.68 -7.48 15.53
C ALA A 214 30.36 -7.98 16.81
N ALA A 215 30.16 -9.23 17.17
CA ALA A 215 30.84 -9.88 18.28
C ALA A 215 32.34 -9.62 18.09
N GLY A 216 32.91 -8.90 19.05
CA GLY A 216 34.26 -8.36 18.97
C GLY A 216 35.27 -9.40 18.48
N THR A 217 35.95 -9.09 17.42
CA THR A 217 37.26 -9.67 17.15
C THR A 217 38.19 -9.28 18.30
N ALA A 218 38.29 -10.20 19.28
CA ALA A 218 39.33 -10.15 20.28
C ALA A 218 40.67 -10.07 19.55
N VAL A 219 41.30 -8.92 19.61
CA VAL A 219 42.69 -8.75 19.14
C VAL A 219 43.57 -9.60 20.05
N PRO A 220 44.29 -10.64 19.55
CA PRO A 220 45.20 -11.38 20.38
C PRO A 220 46.32 -10.43 20.85
N GLY A 221 46.47 -10.27 22.14
CA GLY A 221 47.48 -9.45 22.75
C GLY A 221 48.87 -9.80 22.23
N ARG A 222 49.54 -8.83 21.59
CA ARG A 222 51.00 -8.91 21.34
C ARG A 222 51.72 -8.89 22.71
N GLY A 223 52.14 -10.08 23.12
CA GLY A 223 53.09 -10.25 24.19
C GLY A 223 54.34 -9.39 23.97
N ARG A 224 54.56 -8.44 24.85
CA ARG A 224 55.84 -7.72 24.96
C ARG A 224 56.87 -8.71 25.46
N ALA A 225 57.76 -9.19 24.55
CA ALA A 225 59.01 -9.82 24.96
C ALA A 225 59.94 -8.69 25.46
N VAL A 226 60.23 -8.69 26.78
CA VAL A 226 61.33 -7.95 27.39
C VAL A 226 62.54 -8.85 27.22
N ALA A 227 63.50 -8.46 26.40
CA ALA A 227 64.84 -9.04 26.40
C ALA A 227 65.79 -8.13 27.22
N GLN A 228 66.55 -8.80 28.08
CA GLN A 228 67.65 -8.26 28.91
C GLN A 228 68.80 -7.78 28.06
#